data_32d1041dce2ddcd87948b31b3bdf7252
#
_entry.id   32d1041dce2ddcd87948b31b3bdf7252
#
_cell.length_a   1.000
_cell.length_b   1.000
_cell.length_c   1.000
_cell.angle_alpha   90.00
_cell.angle_beta   90.00
_cell.angle_gamma   90.00
#
_symmetry.space_group_name_H-M   'P 1'
#
loop_
_entity.id
_entity.type
_entity.pdbx_description
1 polymer ?
#
loop_
_entity_poly.entity_id
_entity_poly.type
_entity_poly.pdbx_seq_one_letter_code
_entity_poly.pdbx_strand_id
1 'polypeptide(L)'
;MKFEHMPTVGLAERTPLRPASGGFRRDRVTWANYIALALFSYFLGIQGNIIPFLRDEFALSYRVVSLHPAALAAGLIVCGLLGERVVAWLGRDGAFALALAGICGGAALLGLASTAAVSIAGCLLIGAPGGLVLVVVPAALAERHGANRAIAFGEANAVSYAAALTATVAIGLFVASGLNWRSGLALGVELAAVAIARYAVDPVSAGKPRGRTGSGRLPAAYWAYWATLFCVIALEYCTLLWGPEVLERTQGLSRAAAATAAAAFSAAMLTGRLFTAPLLRRVTAQRLFLGSLALTLPGFLLYWGARQPTLSVVGLFALGLGIAQLYPLALGFAIGVAGKLGDAASARASLASGVAILSMPMVLGALADATGLQRACLLLPALTGASGLCFAAARALERRGRGQSGGTPARETRRS
;
A
#
# COMPACT_ATOMS: atom_id res chain seq x y z
N MET A 1 -47.90 0.13 -45.49
CA MET A 1 -46.76 1.01 -45.28
C MET A 1 -46.02 0.51 -44.03
N LYS A 2 -44.75 0.22 -44.18
CA LYS A 2 -43.91 -0.54 -43.26
C LYS A 2 -43.62 0.23 -42.00
N PHE A 3 -43.82 -0.38 -40.82
CA PHE A 3 -43.24 0.04 -39.56
C PHE A 3 -41.86 -0.62 -39.45
N GLU A 4 -40.81 0.19 -39.48
CA GLU A 4 -39.44 -0.24 -39.26
C GLU A 4 -39.11 -0.32 -37.75
N HIS A 5 -38.41 -1.38 -37.44
CA HIS A 5 -37.98 -1.76 -36.10
C HIS A 5 -37.01 -0.72 -35.47
N MET A 6 -37.35 -0.25 -34.28
CA MET A 6 -36.37 0.37 -33.35
C MET A 6 -35.52 -0.72 -32.69
N PRO A 7 -34.21 -0.60 -32.70
CA PRO A 7 -33.38 -1.56 -31.97
C PRO A 7 -33.44 -1.30 -30.45
N THR A 8 -33.87 -2.32 -29.76
CA THR A 8 -33.73 -2.45 -28.30
C THR A 8 -32.25 -2.31 -27.92
N VAL A 9 -31.93 -1.32 -27.05
CA VAL A 9 -30.62 -1.17 -26.42
C VAL A 9 -30.40 -2.39 -25.53
N GLY A 10 -29.70 -3.37 -26.05
CA GLY A 10 -29.28 -4.54 -25.32
C GLY A 10 -28.38 -4.15 -24.16
N LEU A 11 -28.74 -4.62 -22.95
CA LEU A 11 -27.86 -4.74 -21.82
C LEU A 11 -26.56 -5.39 -22.31
N ALA A 12 -25.46 -4.61 -22.29
CA ALA A 12 -24.16 -5.12 -22.65
C ALA A 12 -23.84 -6.31 -21.74
N GLU A 13 -24.05 -7.52 -22.28
CA GLU A 13 -23.51 -8.75 -21.74
C GLU A 13 -22.01 -8.50 -21.50
N ARG A 14 -21.59 -8.63 -20.26
CA ARG A 14 -20.18 -8.67 -19.91
C ARG A 14 -19.60 -9.89 -20.60
N THR A 15 -19.06 -9.69 -21.78
CA THR A 15 -18.26 -10.71 -22.46
C THR A 15 -17.17 -11.13 -21.50
N PRO A 16 -17.11 -12.39 -21.04
CA PRO A 16 -15.99 -12.87 -20.25
C PRO A 16 -14.75 -12.65 -21.09
N LEU A 17 -13.73 -11.97 -20.52
CA LEU A 17 -12.44 -11.76 -21.15
C LEU A 17 -11.94 -13.13 -21.63
N ARG A 18 -12.03 -13.40 -22.93
CA ARG A 18 -11.42 -14.60 -23.54
C ARG A 18 -9.95 -14.57 -23.17
N PRO A 19 -9.39 -15.63 -22.56
CA PRO A 19 -7.96 -15.70 -22.36
C PRO A 19 -7.30 -15.55 -23.74
N ALA A 20 -6.38 -14.58 -23.84
CA ALA A 20 -5.56 -14.45 -25.04
C ALA A 20 -4.88 -15.81 -25.30
N SER A 21 -4.86 -16.27 -26.54
CA SER A 21 -4.38 -17.58 -26.98
C SER A 21 -2.86 -17.82 -26.81
N GLY A 22 -2.15 -16.93 -26.14
CA GLY A 22 -0.79 -17.08 -25.65
C GLY A 22 -0.80 -17.28 -24.13
N GLY A 23 -0.38 -18.46 -23.65
CA GLY A 23 -0.29 -18.76 -22.22
C GLY A 23 0.58 -17.71 -21.49
N PHE A 24 0.18 -17.32 -20.26
CA PHE A 24 0.95 -16.42 -19.43
C PHE A 24 2.38 -16.98 -19.20
N ARG A 25 3.39 -16.25 -19.66
CA ARG A 25 4.81 -16.64 -19.52
C ARG A 25 5.55 -15.65 -18.63
N ARG A 26 6.24 -16.16 -17.62
CA ARG A 26 7.12 -15.41 -16.75
C ARG A 26 8.51 -15.39 -17.34
N ASP A 27 8.79 -14.43 -18.20
CA ASP A 27 10.12 -14.24 -18.79
C ASP A 27 11.05 -13.41 -17.89
N ARG A 28 12.29 -13.20 -18.32
CA ARG A 28 13.32 -12.47 -17.57
C ARG A 28 12.87 -11.04 -17.22
N VAL A 29 12.21 -10.34 -18.15
CA VAL A 29 11.72 -8.97 -17.93
C VAL A 29 10.61 -8.96 -16.87
N THR A 30 9.69 -9.93 -16.91
CA THR A 30 8.65 -10.08 -15.88
C THR A 30 9.26 -10.28 -14.50
N TRP A 31 10.24 -11.18 -14.39
CA TRP A 31 10.96 -11.40 -13.13
C TRP A 31 11.74 -10.17 -12.67
N ALA A 32 12.40 -9.44 -13.57
CA ALA A 32 13.08 -8.19 -13.23
C ALA A 32 12.14 -7.17 -12.59
N ASN A 33 10.94 -7.02 -13.16
CA ASN A 33 9.91 -6.15 -12.60
C ASN A 33 9.41 -6.62 -11.23
N TYR A 34 9.18 -7.93 -11.05
CA TYR A 34 8.77 -8.51 -9.77
C TYR A 34 9.82 -8.26 -8.68
N ILE A 35 11.08 -8.49 -9.01
CA ILE A 35 12.19 -8.33 -8.07
C ILE A 35 12.43 -6.86 -7.73
N ALA A 36 12.32 -5.94 -8.69
CA ALA A 36 12.44 -4.51 -8.40
C ALA A 36 11.35 -4.03 -7.43
N LEU A 37 10.10 -4.46 -7.64
CA LEU A 37 9.01 -4.15 -6.73
C LEU A 37 9.21 -4.82 -5.35
N ALA A 38 9.71 -6.05 -5.33
CA ALA A 38 10.05 -6.79 -4.11
C ALA A 38 11.16 -6.10 -3.32
N LEU A 39 12.21 -5.62 -3.98
CA LEU A 39 13.29 -4.86 -3.33
C LEU A 39 12.79 -3.56 -2.69
N PHE A 40 11.96 -2.82 -3.42
CA PHE A 40 11.32 -1.63 -2.85
C PHE A 40 10.49 -1.99 -1.61
N SER A 41 9.68 -3.05 -1.69
CA SER A 41 8.84 -3.53 -0.59
C SER A 41 9.64 -4.08 0.59
N TYR A 42 10.82 -4.67 0.34
CA TYR A 42 11.77 -5.08 1.36
C TYR A 42 12.16 -3.89 2.24
N PHE A 43 12.62 -2.79 1.63
CA PHE A 43 13.03 -1.60 2.36
C PHE A 43 11.86 -0.83 2.98
N LEU A 44 10.65 -0.96 2.44
CA LEU A 44 9.44 -0.44 3.05
C LEU A 44 9.07 -1.25 4.31
N GLY A 45 9.18 -2.59 4.26
CA GLY A 45 8.88 -3.49 5.37
C GLY A 45 9.86 -3.38 6.54
N ILE A 46 11.09 -2.96 6.27
CA ILE A 46 12.14 -2.81 7.29
C ILE A 46 11.89 -1.59 8.22
N GLN A 47 11.15 -0.58 7.75
CA GLN A 47 11.04 0.72 8.42
C GLN A 47 10.58 0.62 9.88
N GLY A 48 9.51 -0.14 10.16
CA GLY A 48 9.01 -0.30 11.51
C GLY A 48 10.00 -1.00 12.45
N ASN A 49 10.74 -1.97 11.93
CA ASN A 49 11.68 -2.76 12.72
C ASN A 49 12.96 -2.00 13.11
N ILE A 50 13.35 -0.99 12.33
CA ILE A 50 14.57 -0.20 12.62
C ILE A 50 14.29 1.02 13.50
N ILE A 51 13.04 1.43 13.68
CA ILE A 51 12.66 2.57 14.52
C ILE A 51 13.22 2.47 15.93
N PRO A 52 13.09 1.34 16.68
CA PRO A 52 13.64 1.23 18.03
C PRO A 52 15.17 1.42 18.07
N PHE A 53 15.86 0.86 17.07
CA PHE A 53 17.33 0.95 16.98
C PHE A 53 17.79 2.38 16.68
N LEU A 54 17.17 3.05 15.70
CA LEU A 54 17.48 4.44 15.35
C LEU A 54 17.20 5.39 16.50
N ARG A 55 16.09 5.16 17.21
CA ARG A 55 15.72 5.99 18.34
C ARG A 55 16.75 5.94 19.47
N ASP A 56 17.20 4.73 19.83
CA ASP A 56 18.15 4.55 20.92
C ASP A 56 19.56 4.97 20.50
N GLU A 57 19.99 4.66 19.28
CA GLU A 57 21.31 4.97 18.76
C GLU A 57 21.55 6.49 18.67
N PHE A 58 20.53 7.24 18.25
CA PHE A 58 20.62 8.69 18.10
C PHE A 58 19.91 9.46 19.23
N ALA A 59 19.47 8.78 20.31
CA ALA A 59 18.74 9.35 21.44
C ALA A 59 17.54 10.23 21.01
N LEU A 60 16.72 9.74 20.06
CA LEU A 60 15.61 10.51 19.46
C LEU A 60 14.31 10.36 20.25
N SER A 61 13.50 11.43 20.25
CA SER A 61 12.09 11.33 20.64
C SER A 61 11.29 10.53 19.61
N TYR A 62 10.11 10.06 19.97
CA TYR A 62 9.19 9.37 19.05
C TYR A 62 8.81 10.26 17.86
N ARG A 63 8.62 11.55 18.09
CA ARG A 63 8.34 12.54 17.06
C ARG A 63 9.47 12.63 16.03
N VAL A 64 10.72 12.68 16.49
CA VAL A 64 11.88 12.83 15.60
C VAL A 64 12.17 11.53 14.86
N VAL A 65 12.08 10.36 15.50
CA VAL A 65 12.32 9.09 14.82
C VAL A 65 11.26 8.83 13.74
N SER A 66 10.02 9.30 13.91
CA SER A 66 8.97 9.17 12.89
C SER A 66 9.20 10.01 11.63
N LEU A 67 10.21 10.90 11.62
CA LEU A 67 10.65 11.58 10.40
C LEU A 67 11.26 10.61 9.37
N HIS A 68 11.77 9.44 9.77
CA HIS A 68 12.29 8.44 8.82
C HIS A 68 11.21 7.91 7.86
N PRO A 69 10.11 7.29 8.35
CA PRO A 69 9.03 6.90 7.47
C PRO A 69 8.34 8.07 6.78
N ALA A 70 8.29 9.24 7.43
CA ALA A 70 7.77 10.46 6.82
C ALA A 70 8.62 10.94 5.64
N ALA A 71 9.95 10.88 5.73
CA ALA A 71 10.87 11.23 4.64
C ALA A 71 10.70 10.27 3.45
N LEU A 72 10.56 8.96 3.71
CA LEU A 72 10.26 7.99 2.66
C LEU A 72 8.94 8.33 1.96
N ALA A 73 7.88 8.60 2.72
CA ALA A 73 6.57 8.96 2.18
C ALA A 73 6.61 10.29 1.41
N ALA A 74 7.34 11.29 1.90
CA ALA A 74 7.59 12.55 1.17
C ALA A 74 8.28 12.29 -0.16
N GLY A 75 9.28 11.40 -0.17
CA GLY A 75 9.93 10.93 -1.40
C GLY A 75 8.96 10.30 -2.38
N LEU A 76 8.04 9.45 -1.91
CA LEU A 76 6.99 8.85 -2.74
C LEU A 76 6.05 9.90 -3.34
N ILE A 77 5.69 10.93 -2.58
CA ILE A 77 4.88 12.05 -3.08
C ILE A 77 5.63 12.80 -4.18
N VAL A 78 6.90 13.12 -3.97
CA VAL A 78 7.76 13.75 -4.99
C VAL A 78 7.83 12.87 -6.24
N CYS A 79 8.04 11.57 -6.08
CA CYS A 79 8.01 10.61 -7.19
C CYS A 79 6.65 10.60 -7.92
N GLY A 80 5.55 10.62 -7.19
CA GLY A 80 4.21 10.68 -7.77
C GLY A 80 3.96 11.95 -8.60
N LEU A 81 4.53 13.08 -8.18
CA LEU A 81 4.39 14.36 -8.88
C LEU A 81 5.33 14.52 -10.08
N LEU A 82 6.54 13.98 -9.98
CA LEU A 82 7.61 14.19 -10.97
C LEU A 82 7.94 12.93 -11.78
N GLY A 83 7.51 11.76 -11.35
CA GLY A 83 7.91 10.47 -11.92
C GLY A 83 7.61 10.35 -13.41
N GLU A 84 6.45 10.82 -13.88
CA GLU A 84 6.13 10.83 -15.32
C GLU A 84 7.11 11.70 -16.11
N ARG A 85 7.54 12.85 -15.55
CA ARG A 85 8.53 13.72 -16.20
C ARG A 85 9.90 13.08 -16.24
N VAL A 86 10.29 12.39 -15.16
CA VAL A 86 11.56 11.64 -15.08
C VAL A 86 11.56 10.50 -16.11
N VAL A 87 10.46 9.75 -16.21
CA VAL A 87 10.32 8.69 -17.22
C VAL A 87 10.32 9.26 -18.65
N ALA A 88 9.72 10.43 -18.87
CA ALA A 88 9.74 11.09 -20.18
C ALA A 88 11.15 11.56 -20.59
N TRP A 89 11.96 11.97 -19.61
CA TRP A 89 13.32 12.47 -19.83
C TRP A 89 14.37 11.36 -19.95
N LEU A 90 14.36 10.37 -19.05
CA LEU A 90 15.36 9.28 -18.99
C LEU A 90 14.94 8.04 -19.79
N GLY A 91 13.68 7.97 -20.26
CA GLY A 91 13.10 6.71 -20.70
C GLY A 91 12.78 5.77 -19.52
N ARG A 92 12.11 4.65 -19.81
CA ARG A 92 11.74 3.67 -18.77
C ARG A 92 12.95 2.95 -18.18
N ASP A 93 13.91 2.59 -19.03
CA ASP A 93 15.12 1.87 -18.59
C ASP A 93 15.99 2.75 -17.70
N GLY A 94 16.16 4.03 -18.07
CA GLY A 94 16.85 5.01 -17.26
C GLY A 94 16.16 5.29 -15.91
N ALA A 95 14.83 5.42 -15.93
CA ALA A 95 14.04 5.61 -14.71
C ALA A 95 14.08 4.36 -13.81
N PHE A 96 14.09 3.15 -14.39
CA PHE A 96 14.24 1.89 -13.66
C PHE A 96 15.63 1.78 -13.01
N ALA A 97 16.69 2.11 -13.75
CA ALA A 97 18.06 2.16 -13.22
C ALA A 97 18.19 3.18 -12.08
N LEU A 98 17.61 4.39 -12.26
CA LEU A 98 17.57 5.43 -11.22
C LEU A 98 16.83 4.95 -9.98
N ALA A 99 15.74 4.21 -10.15
CA ALA A 99 14.99 3.63 -9.04
C ALA A 99 15.84 2.66 -8.21
N LEU A 100 16.52 1.72 -8.88
CA LEU A 100 17.39 0.76 -8.20
C LEU A 100 18.58 1.46 -7.54
N ALA A 101 19.21 2.42 -8.20
CA ALA A 101 20.28 3.24 -7.62
C ALA A 101 19.79 4.02 -6.38
N GLY A 102 18.57 4.56 -6.43
CA GLY A 102 17.95 5.25 -5.29
C GLY A 102 17.70 4.33 -4.10
N ILE A 103 17.20 3.11 -4.35
CA ILE A 103 17.00 2.11 -3.31
C ILE A 103 18.33 1.72 -2.66
N CYS A 104 19.34 1.34 -3.48
CA CYS A 104 20.64 0.91 -2.97
C CYS A 104 21.39 2.06 -2.28
N GLY A 105 21.45 3.22 -2.91
CA GLY A 105 22.11 4.40 -2.36
C GLY A 105 21.48 4.90 -1.08
N GLY A 106 20.13 4.93 -1.04
CA GLY A 106 19.37 5.29 0.16
C GLY A 106 19.55 4.29 1.30
N ALA A 107 19.58 2.99 0.98
CA ALA A 107 19.84 1.94 1.96
C ALA A 107 21.27 1.99 2.50
N ALA A 108 22.26 2.24 1.62
CA ALA A 108 23.64 2.43 2.04
C ALA A 108 23.80 3.67 2.93
N LEU A 109 23.18 4.79 2.55
CA LEU A 109 23.18 6.02 3.34
C LEU A 109 22.55 5.83 4.72
N LEU A 110 21.44 5.11 4.78
CA LEU A 110 20.77 4.76 6.03
C LEU A 110 21.64 3.83 6.90
N GLY A 111 22.30 2.83 6.26
CA GLY A 111 23.15 1.86 6.95
C GLY A 111 24.47 2.44 7.45
N LEU A 112 25.02 3.44 6.78
CA LEU A 112 26.27 4.11 7.15
C LEU A 112 26.05 5.41 7.96
N ALA A 113 24.78 5.74 8.26
CA ALA A 113 24.47 6.98 8.94
C ALA A 113 25.10 7.04 10.36
N SER A 114 25.78 8.16 10.60
CA SER A 114 26.28 8.54 11.93
C SER A 114 25.42 9.59 12.63
N THR A 115 24.42 10.14 11.92
CA THR A 115 23.46 11.13 12.47
C THR A 115 22.07 10.85 11.98
N ALA A 116 21.05 11.31 12.73
CA ALA A 116 19.65 11.20 12.34
C ALA A 116 19.35 11.89 11.00
N ALA A 117 19.98 13.02 10.71
CA ALA A 117 19.79 13.75 9.45
C ALA A 117 20.21 12.91 8.24
N VAL A 118 21.33 12.20 8.31
CA VAL A 118 21.84 11.33 7.25
C VAL A 118 20.93 10.12 7.07
N SER A 119 20.48 9.49 8.16
CA SER A 119 19.54 8.36 8.08
C SER A 119 18.18 8.75 7.52
N ILE A 120 17.65 9.92 7.87
CA ILE A 120 16.42 10.47 7.28
C ILE A 120 16.59 10.75 5.78
N ALA A 121 17.74 11.31 5.36
CA ALA A 121 18.06 11.51 3.94
C ALA A 121 18.11 10.18 3.18
N GLY A 122 18.64 9.11 3.80
CA GLY A 122 18.61 7.75 3.24
C GLY A 122 17.17 7.28 2.98
N CYS A 123 16.26 7.47 3.93
CA CYS A 123 14.84 7.14 3.74
C CYS A 123 14.19 7.96 2.62
N LEU A 124 14.52 9.26 2.49
CA LEU A 124 14.04 10.11 1.40
C LEU A 124 14.51 9.59 0.03
N LEU A 125 15.77 9.16 -0.08
CA LEU A 125 16.30 8.58 -1.31
C LEU A 125 15.63 7.25 -1.67
N ILE A 126 15.33 6.39 -0.70
CA ILE A 126 14.55 5.18 -0.95
C ILE A 126 13.16 5.56 -1.49
N GLY A 127 12.52 6.60 -0.95
CA GLY A 127 11.19 7.03 -1.36
C GLY A 127 11.16 7.75 -2.70
N ALA A 128 12.05 8.71 -2.97
CA ALA A 128 11.98 9.57 -4.14
C ALA A 128 12.44 8.86 -5.42
N PRO A 129 13.74 8.60 -5.66
CA PRO A 129 14.12 7.85 -6.86
C PRO A 129 13.68 6.39 -6.79
N GLY A 130 13.77 5.72 -5.61
CA GLY A 130 13.34 4.33 -5.47
C GLY A 130 11.84 4.13 -5.77
N GLY A 131 11.00 5.11 -5.45
CA GLY A 131 9.58 5.10 -5.75
C GLY A 131 9.24 5.04 -7.25
N LEU A 132 10.18 5.34 -8.16
CA LEU A 132 9.97 5.18 -9.61
C LEU A 132 9.63 3.74 -10.00
N VAL A 133 9.98 2.75 -9.18
CA VAL A 133 9.52 1.35 -9.35
C VAL A 133 8.00 1.29 -9.42
N LEU A 134 7.29 2.08 -8.58
CA LEU A 134 5.82 2.11 -8.56
C LEU A 134 5.20 2.78 -9.79
N VAL A 135 5.98 3.53 -10.55
CA VAL A 135 5.56 4.15 -11.83
C VAL A 135 5.88 3.23 -13.00
N VAL A 136 7.11 2.70 -13.05
CA VAL A 136 7.62 1.94 -14.20
C VAL A 136 7.08 0.51 -14.23
N VAL A 137 7.11 -0.21 -13.11
CA VAL A 137 6.76 -1.63 -13.05
C VAL A 137 5.30 -1.92 -13.46
N PRO A 138 4.28 -1.23 -12.93
CA PRO A 138 2.91 -1.47 -13.36
C PRO A 138 2.69 -1.20 -14.85
N ALA A 139 3.31 -0.15 -15.39
CA ALA A 139 3.22 0.18 -16.80
C ALA A 139 3.88 -0.90 -17.69
N ALA A 140 5.07 -1.37 -17.32
CA ALA A 140 5.80 -2.41 -18.04
C ALA A 140 5.04 -3.75 -18.03
N LEU A 141 4.53 -4.17 -16.86
CA LEU A 141 3.77 -5.41 -16.73
C LEU A 141 2.42 -5.35 -17.47
N ALA A 142 1.73 -4.20 -17.43
CA ALA A 142 0.47 -4.01 -18.14
C ALA A 142 0.65 -4.12 -19.65
N GLU A 143 1.71 -3.53 -20.19
CA GLU A 143 2.03 -3.56 -21.59
C GLU A 143 2.44 -4.97 -22.06
N ARG A 144 3.32 -5.61 -21.29
CA ARG A 144 3.86 -6.92 -21.65
C ARG A 144 2.81 -8.05 -21.61
N HIS A 145 1.95 -8.02 -20.61
CA HIS A 145 0.99 -9.09 -20.37
C HIS A 145 -0.43 -8.80 -20.87
N GLY A 146 -0.75 -7.58 -21.30
CA GLY A 146 -2.02 -7.22 -21.90
C GLY A 146 -3.25 -7.72 -21.13
N ALA A 147 -3.99 -8.69 -21.68
CA ALA A 147 -5.16 -9.29 -21.05
C ALA A 147 -4.82 -10.01 -19.71
N ASN A 148 -3.59 -10.54 -19.59
CA ASN A 148 -3.12 -11.26 -18.40
C ASN A 148 -2.47 -10.34 -17.34
N ARG A 149 -2.49 -9.01 -17.53
CA ARG A 149 -1.88 -8.04 -16.59
C ARG A 149 -2.31 -8.19 -15.15
N ALA A 150 -3.57 -8.61 -14.91
CA ALA A 150 -4.09 -8.82 -13.56
C ALA A 150 -3.36 -9.96 -12.83
N ILE A 151 -2.99 -11.03 -13.55
CA ILE A 151 -2.19 -12.14 -13.04
C ILE A 151 -0.79 -11.65 -12.70
N ALA A 152 -0.15 -10.91 -13.64
CA ALA A 152 1.19 -10.36 -13.42
C ALA A 152 1.24 -9.43 -12.21
N PHE A 153 0.23 -8.55 -12.02
CA PHE A 153 0.15 -7.69 -10.84
C PHE A 153 -0.07 -8.46 -9.54
N GLY A 154 -0.92 -9.49 -9.58
CA GLY A 154 -1.15 -10.36 -8.42
C GLY A 154 0.14 -11.04 -7.97
N GLU A 155 0.91 -11.60 -8.90
CA GLU A 155 2.19 -12.24 -8.62
C GLU A 155 3.25 -11.23 -8.15
N ALA A 156 3.38 -10.07 -8.81
CA ALA A 156 4.30 -9.02 -8.39
C ALA A 156 4.03 -8.57 -6.94
N ASN A 157 2.76 -8.39 -6.57
CA ASN A 157 2.39 -8.04 -5.20
C ASN A 157 2.67 -9.18 -4.22
N ALA A 158 2.41 -10.45 -4.59
CA ALA A 158 2.72 -11.58 -3.71
C ALA A 158 4.22 -11.67 -3.41
N VAL A 159 5.09 -11.51 -4.43
CA VAL A 159 6.55 -11.48 -4.26
C VAL A 159 6.98 -10.28 -3.40
N SER A 160 6.32 -9.13 -3.56
CA SER A 160 6.58 -7.92 -2.77
C SER A 160 6.25 -8.11 -1.29
N TYR A 161 5.10 -8.70 -0.97
CA TYR A 161 4.76 -9.01 0.43
C TYR A 161 5.66 -10.07 1.03
N ALA A 162 6.06 -11.07 0.26
CA ALA A 162 7.05 -12.06 0.71
C ALA A 162 8.39 -11.39 1.04
N ALA A 163 8.84 -10.42 0.23
CA ALA A 163 10.06 -9.67 0.49
C ALA A 163 9.94 -8.78 1.75
N ALA A 164 8.82 -8.10 1.95
CA ALA A 164 8.58 -7.31 3.16
C ALA A 164 8.54 -8.18 4.43
N LEU A 165 7.93 -9.37 4.36
CA LEU A 165 7.95 -10.35 5.43
C LEU A 165 9.37 -10.85 5.72
N THR A 166 10.14 -11.18 4.66
CA THR A 166 11.54 -11.59 4.77
C THR A 166 12.37 -10.51 5.46
N ALA A 167 12.18 -9.24 5.10
CA ALA A 167 12.88 -8.11 5.71
C ALA A 167 12.63 -8.04 7.22
N THR A 168 11.38 -8.17 7.63
CA THR A 168 10.96 -8.14 9.03
C THR A 168 11.61 -9.28 9.84
N VAL A 169 11.54 -10.50 9.30
CA VAL A 169 12.11 -11.69 9.96
C VAL A 169 13.64 -11.62 9.99
N ALA A 170 14.28 -11.18 8.90
CA ALA A 170 15.75 -11.12 8.78
C ALA A 170 16.37 -10.21 9.85
N ILE A 171 15.79 -9.02 10.11
CA ILE A 171 16.28 -8.14 11.18
C ILE A 171 16.23 -8.83 12.53
N GLY A 172 15.09 -9.44 12.86
CA GLY A 172 14.93 -10.15 14.14
C GLY A 172 15.96 -11.26 14.32
N LEU A 173 16.18 -12.08 13.26
CA LEU A 173 17.14 -13.18 13.28
C LEU A 173 18.59 -12.67 13.37
N PHE A 174 18.97 -11.63 12.61
CA PHE A 174 20.33 -11.07 12.68
C PHE A 174 20.64 -10.52 14.06
N VAL A 175 19.72 -9.76 14.65
CA VAL A 175 19.89 -9.23 16.00
C VAL A 175 19.93 -10.36 17.05
N ALA A 176 19.09 -11.39 16.91
CA ALA A 176 19.14 -12.57 17.80
C ALA A 176 20.46 -13.34 17.68
N SER A 177 21.10 -13.32 16.52
CA SER A 177 22.43 -13.93 16.29
C SER A 177 23.61 -13.04 16.72
N GLY A 178 23.36 -11.90 17.39
CA GLY A 178 24.38 -10.96 17.81
C GLY A 178 24.90 -10.03 16.72
N LEU A 179 24.29 -10.04 15.53
CA LEU A 179 24.61 -9.11 14.46
C LEU A 179 23.88 -7.77 14.65
N ASN A 180 24.40 -6.72 14.00
CA ASN A 180 23.76 -5.42 14.00
C ASN A 180 22.50 -5.43 13.09
N TRP A 181 21.48 -4.62 13.42
CA TRP A 181 20.28 -4.43 12.59
C TRP A 181 20.61 -3.98 11.15
N ARG A 182 21.74 -3.32 10.95
CA ARG A 182 22.26 -2.90 9.65
C ARG A 182 22.56 -4.08 8.71
N SER A 183 22.78 -5.28 9.24
CA SER A 183 22.92 -6.50 8.44
C SER A 183 21.65 -6.79 7.60
N GLY A 184 20.47 -6.39 8.10
CA GLY A 184 19.24 -6.46 7.32
C GLY A 184 19.24 -5.50 6.11
N LEU A 185 19.81 -4.31 6.24
CA LEU A 185 19.99 -3.40 5.09
C LEU A 185 21.01 -3.94 4.10
N ALA A 186 22.14 -4.46 4.58
CA ALA A 186 23.20 -5.06 3.75
C ALA A 186 22.63 -6.21 2.91
N LEU A 187 21.87 -7.13 3.52
CA LEU A 187 21.19 -8.20 2.78
C LEU A 187 20.30 -7.66 1.65
N GLY A 188 19.54 -6.61 1.91
CA GLY A 188 18.70 -5.99 0.89
C GLY A 188 19.51 -5.39 -0.27
N VAL A 189 20.65 -4.78 0.03
CA VAL A 189 21.58 -4.24 -0.99
C VAL A 189 22.23 -5.36 -1.78
N GLU A 190 22.66 -6.45 -1.14
CA GLU A 190 23.20 -7.63 -1.80
C GLU A 190 22.19 -8.29 -2.74
N LEU A 191 20.94 -8.47 -2.28
CA LEU A 191 19.85 -8.97 -3.13
C LEU A 191 19.61 -8.04 -4.33
N ALA A 192 19.68 -6.72 -4.14
CA ALA A 192 19.58 -5.75 -5.22
C ALA A 192 20.75 -5.88 -6.21
N ALA A 193 21.98 -6.01 -5.72
CA ALA A 193 23.16 -6.18 -6.57
C ALA A 193 23.08 -7.47 -7.42
N VAL A 194 22.65 -8.59 -6.81
CA VAL A 194 22.42 -9.85 -7.52
C VAL A 194 21.32 -9.70 -8.58
N ALA A 195 20.22 -9.01 -8.25
CA ALA A 195 19.13 -8.76 -9.17
C ALA A 195 19.57 -7.89 -10.34
N ILE A 196 20.34 -6.83 -10.10
CA ILE A 196 20.91 -5.97 -11.14
C ILE A 196 21.83 -6.79 -12.04
N ALA A 197 22.77 -7.54 -11.49
CA ALA A 197 23.69 -8.37 -12.25
C ALA A 197 22.96 -9.42 -13.13
N ARG A 198 21.82 -9.96 -12.63
CA ARG A 198 21.07 -11.02 -13.31
C ARG A 198 20.10 -10.51 -14.37
N TYR A 199 19.55 -9.30 -14.21
CA TYR A 199 18.40 -8.81 -14.98
C TYR A 199 18.62 -7.46 -15.67
N ALA A 200 19.68 -6.69 -15.38
CA ALA A 200 19.91 -5.35 -15.93
C ALA A 200 20.17 -5.29 -17.45
N VAL A 201 20.31 -6.45 -18.10
CA VAL A 201 20.68 -6.52 -19.53
C VAL A 201 19.47 -6.47 -20.47
N ASP A 202 18.25 -6.66 -19.96
CA ASP A 202 17.04 -6.72 -20.78
C ASP A 202 16.24 -5.40 -20.67
N PRO A 203 16.00 -4.66 -21.77
CA PRO A 203 15.27 -3.40 -21.72
C PRO A 203 13.84 -3.60 -21.19
N VAL A 204 13.46 -2.75 -20.26
CA VAL A 204 12.11 -2.69 -19.68
C VAL A 204 11.21 -1.96 -20.68
N SER A 205 10.86 -2.65 -21.73
CA SER A 205 10.06 -2.28 -22.89
C SER A 205 9.41 -0.89 -23.11
N ALA A 206 9.35 -0.51 -24.37
CA ALA A 206 8.96 0.77 -24.91
C ALA A 206 7.45 0.92 -25.14
N GLY A 207 6.72 1.53 -24.21
CA GLY A 207 5.36 2.03 -24.44
C GLY A 207 5.26 3.53 -24.20
N LYS A 208 4.53 4.23 -25.07
CA LYS A 208 4.23 5.66 -24.88
C LYS A 208 3.25 5.86 -23.72
N PRO A 209 3.41 6.93 -22.92
CA PRO A 209 2.44 7.26 -21.88
C PRO A 209 1.04 7.42 -22.49
N ARG A 210 0.02 6.79 -21.90
CA ARG A 210 -1.39 7.00 -22.30
C ARG A 210 -1.82 8.43 -21.99
N GLY A 211 -2.47 9.05 -22.99
CA GLY A 211 -2.89 10.43 -22.95
C GLY A 211 -3.85 10.81 -21.82
N ARG A 212 -3.91 12.12 -21.60
CA ARG A 212 -4.61 12.86 -20.54
C ARG A 212 -6.02 12.35 -20.26
N THR A 213 -6.27 12.12 -18.97
CA THR A 213 -7.57 11.80 -18.38
C THR A 213 -8.57 12.95 -18.53
N GLY A 214 -9.85 12.64 -18.71
CA GLY A 214 -10.93 13.61 -18.86
C GLY A 214 -11.02 14.59 -17.67
N SER A 215 -11.32 15.85 -17.95
CA SER A 215 -11.57 16.87 -16.95
C SER A 215 -13.03 16.75 -16.47
N GLY A 216 -13.21 16.51 -15.16
CA GLY A 216 -14.53 16.44 -14.51
C GLY A 216 -14.43 16.54 -12.98
N ARG A 217 -15.54 16.93 -12.32
CA ARG A 217 -15.63 16.90 -10.86
C ARG A 217 -15.98 15.51 -10.37
N LEU A 218 -15.19 14.99 -9.44
CA LEU A 218 -15.50 13.73 -8.77
C LEU A 218 -16.76 13.87 -7.87
N PRO A 219 -17.62 12.84 -7.81
CA PRO A 219 -18.83 12.87 -6.97
C PRO A 219 -18.51 13.08 -5.49
N ALA A 220 -19.45 13.63 -4.71
CA ALA A 220 -19.30 13.81 -3.27
C ALA A 220 -19.02 12.46 -2.54
N ALA A 221 -19.66 11.38 -2.97
CA ALA A 221 -19.40 10.04 -2.44
C ALA A 221 -17.95 9.59 -2.60
N TYR A 222 -17.26 10.01 -3.68
CA TYR A 222 -15.84 9.73 -3.87
C TYR A 222 -14.99 10.30 -2.73
N TRP A 223 -15.24 11.53 -2.31
CA TRP A 223 -14.47 12.17 -1.25
C TRP A 223 -14.66 11.52 0.12
N ALA A 224 -15.83 10.95 0.39
CA ALA A 224 -16.06 10.16 1.58
C ALA A 224 -15.29 8.81 1.52
N TYR A 225 -15.22 8.16 0.33
CA TYR A 225 -14.34 7.00 0.14
C TYR A 225 -12.86 7.37 0.20
N TRP A 226 -12.49 8.56 -0.26
CA TRP A 226 -11.13 9.09 -0.14
C TRP A 226 -10.73 9.23 1.34
N ALA A 227 -11.61 9.77 2.17
CA ALA A 227 -11.39 9.85 3.62
C ALA A 227 -11.33 8.44 4.26
N THR A 228 -12.14 7.48 3.78
CA THR A 228 -12.04 6.08 4.19
C THR A 228 -10.66 5.50 3.85
N LEU A 229 -10.17 5.73 2.62
CA LEU A 229 -8.82 5.29 2.19
C LEU A 229 -7.73 5.88 3.07
N PHE A 230 -7.82 7.18 3.37
CA PHE A 230 -6.86 7.84 4.26
C PHE A 230 -6.82 7.15 5.63
N CYS A 231 -7.97 6.93 6.28
CA CYS A 231 -8.05 6.29 7.59
C CYS A 231 -7.53 4.85 7.57
N VAL A 232 -7.86 4.08 6.52
CA VAL A 232 -7.41 2.68 6.39
C VAL A 232 -5.90 2.59 6.21
N ILE A 233 -5.31 3.45 5.39
CA ILE A 233 -3.86 3.47 5.18
C ILE A 233 -3.15 3.96 6.43
N ALA A 234 -3.69 4.97 7.10
CA ALA A 234 -3.20 5.43 8.39
C ALA A 234 -3.16 4.29 9.42
N LEU A 235 -4.24 3.51 9.49
CA LEU A 235 -4.34 2.34 10.38
C LEU A 235 -3.29 1.28 10.03
N GLU A 236 -3.13 0.94 8.75
CA GLU A 236 -2.14 -0.02 8.26
C GLU A 236 -0.71 0.41 8.62
N TYR A 237 -0.34 1.65 8.27
CA TYR A 237 1.02 2.14 8.45
C TYR A 237 1.38 2.47 9.89
N CYS A 238 0.45 2.98 10.70
CA CYS A 238 0.69 3.12 12.14
C CYS A 238 0.93 1.76 12.80
N THR A 239 0.17 0.72 12.42
CA THR A 239 0.39 -0.63 12.95
C THR A 239 1.71 -1.22 12.49
N LEU A 240 2.03 -1.08 11.20
CA LEU A 240 3.27 -1.59 10.61
C LEU A 240 4.51 -0.97 11.25
N LEU A 241 4.51 0.36 11.41
CA LEU A 241 5.69 1.10 11.85
C LEU A 241 5.90 1.05 13.36
N TRP A 242 4.83 1.08 14.14
CA TRP A 242 4.93 1.10 15.61
C TRP A 242 4.75 -0.28 16.26
N GLY A 243 4.37 -1.30 15.47
CA GLY A 243 4.14 -2.66 15.97
C GLY A 243 5.32 -3.25 16.75
N PRO A 244 6.55 -3.23 16.22
CA PRO A 244 7.73 -3.76 16.93
C PRO A 244 7.98 -3.02 18.24
N GLU A 245 7.93 -1.69 18.24
CA GLU A 245 8.16 -0.85 19.44
C GLU A 245 7.11 -1.12 20.53
N VAL A 246 5.84 -1.28 20.13
CA VAL A 246 4.76 -1.61 21.08
C VAL A 246 5.02 -2.98 21.70
N LEU A 247 5.36 -4.00 20.92
CA LEU A 247 5.66 -5.34 21.44
C LEU A 247 6.86 -5.32 22.40
N GLU A 248 7.91 -4.58 22.07
CA GLU A 248 9.08 -4.41 22.95
C GLU A 248 8.68 -3.76 24.27
N ARG A 249 8.00 -2.59 24.21
CA ARG A 249 7.73 -1.75 25.38
C ARG A 249 6.59 -2.25 26.27
N THR A 250 5.55 -2.85 25.68
CA THR A 250 4.36 -3.23 26.45
C THR A 250 4.36 -4.70 26.84
N GLN A 251 5.04 -5.56 26.08
CA GLN A 251 5.10 -7.00 26.34
C GLN A 251 6.44 -7.46 26.94
N GLY A 252 7.41 -6.55 27.11
CA GLY A 252 8.71 -6.87 27.66
C GLY A 252 9.53 -7.84 26.78
N LEU A 253 9.23 -7.93 25.49
CA LEU A 253 10.00 -8.73 24.56
C LEU A 253 11.38 -8.11 24.36
N SER A 254 12.39 -8.96 24.14
CA SER A 254 13.66 -8.44 23.62
C SER A 254 13.44 -7.80 22.25
N ARG A 255 14.28 -6.86 21.88
CA ARG A 255 14.18 -6.15 20.59
C ARG A 255 14.16 -7.11 19.39
N ALA A 256 15.00 -8.15 19.42
CA ALA A 256 15.03 -9.19 18.41
C ALA A 256 13.71 -9.98 18.34
N ALA A 257 13.18 -10.36 19.50
CA ALA A 257 11.90 -11.07 19.58
C ALA A 257 10.73 -10.19 19.11
N ALA A 258 10.71 -8.91 19.49
CA ALA A 258 9.69 -7.95 19.06
C ALA A 258 9.72 -7.73 17.53
N ALA A 259 10.91 -7.55 16.95
CA ALA A 259 11.09 -7.42 15.50
C ALA A 259 10.59 -8.67 14.75
N THR A 260 10.96 -9.87 15.24
CA THR A 260 10.47 -11.13 14.64
C THR A 260 8.96 -11.31 14.82
N ALA A 261 8.43 -11.03 16.02
CA ALA A 261 7.01 -11.15 16.32
C ALA A 261 6.13 -10.19 15.49
N ALA A 262 6.65 -9.00 15.15
CA ALA A 262 5.97 -8.05 14.28
C ALA A 262 5.74 -8.59 12.86
N ALA A 263 6.48 -9.62 12.43
CA ALA A 263 6.23 -10.32 11.19
C ALA A 263 4.82 -10.95 11.12
N ALA A 264 4.18 -11.19 12.27
CA ALA A 264 2.80 -11.65 12.35
C ALA A 264 1.83 -10.72 11.62
N PHE A 265 2.05 -9.38 11.67
CA PHE A 265 1.26 -8.41 10.92
C PHE A 265 1.43 -8.60 9.40
N SER A 266 2.67 -8.66 8.92
CA SER A 266 2.96 -8.85 7.49
C SER A 266 2.45 -10.19 6.97
N ALA A 267 2.57 -11.25 7.77
CA ALA A 267 2.02 -12.57 7.46
C ALA A 267 0.48 -12.54 7.36
N ALA A 268 -0.18 -11.82 8.28
CA ALA A 268 -1.63 -11.64 8.26
C ALA A 268 -2.08 -10.84 7.03
N MET A 269 -1.35 -9.77 6.67
CA MET A 269 -1.61 -8.98 5.48
C MET A 269 -1.50 -9.82 4.21
N LEU A 270 -0.44 -10.63 4.08
CA LEU A 270 -0.28 -11.56 2.96
C LEU A 270 -1.42 -12.57 2.91
N THR A 271 -1.69 -13.24 4.04
CA THR A 271 -2.77 -14.24 4.16
C THR A 271 -4.12 -13.63 3.77
N GLY A 272 -4.48 -12.49 4.36
CA GLY A 272 -5.74 -11.82 4.07
C GLY A 272 -5.88 -11.52 2.58
N ARG A 273 -4.85 -10.99 1.92
CA ARG A 273 -4.88 -10.65 0.49
C ARG A 273 -4.97 -11.88 -0.43
N LEU A 274 -4.36 -12.99 -0.07
CA LEU A 274 -4.50 -14.26 -0.81
C LEU A 274 -5.95 -14.77 -0.77
N PHE A 275 -6.66 -14.54 0.32
CA PHE A 275 -8.06 -14.97 0.48
C PHE A 275 -9.09 -13.96 -0.06
N THR A 276 -8.69 -12.79 -0.55
CA THR A 276 -9.61 -11.77 -1.10
C THR A 276 -10.50 -12.33 -2.21
N ALA A 277 -9.92 -12.95 -3.22
CA ALA A 277 -10.68 -13.45 -4.37
C ALA A 277 -11.63 -14.61 -4.00
N PRO A 278 -11.23 -15.64 -3.23
CA PRO A 278 -12.13 -16.66 -2.71
C PRO A 278 -13.29 -16.09 -1.87
N LEU A 279 -13.01 -15.11 -1.01
CA LEU A 279 -14.04 -14.49 -0.16
C LEU A 279 -15.05 -13.69 -0.98
N LEU A 280 -14.63 -12.92 -1.98
CA LEU A 280 -15.50 -12.16 -2.86
C LEU A 280 -16.41 -13.03 -3.74
N ARG A 281 -16.11 -14.33 -3.90
CA ARG A 281 -17.01 -15.29 -4.54
C ARG A 281 -18.16 -15.70 -3.63
N ARG A 282 -18.02 -15.57 -2.31
CA ARG A 282 -19.00 -16.01 -1.31
C ARG A 282 -19.76 -14.85 -0.66
N VAL A 283 -19.13 -13.68 -0.53
CA VAL A 283 -19.74 -12.52 0.12
C VAL A 283 -19.57 -11.27 -0.73
N THR A 284 -20.48 -10.30 -0.54
CA THR A 284 -20.37 -9.02 -1.25
C THR A 284 -19.18 -8.20 -0.73
N ALA A 285 -18.58 -7.38 -1.59
CA ALA A 285 -17.46 -6.50 -1.22
C ALA A 285 -17.81 -5.60 -0.01
N GLN A 286 -19.06 -5.15 0.11
CA GLN A 286 -19.50 -4.37 1.26
C GLN A 286 -19.50 -5.20 2.56
N ARG A 287 -20.03 -6.44 2.54
CA ARG A 287 -20.01 -7.32 3.71
C ARG A 287 -18.58 -7.69 4.11
N LEU A 288 -17.73 -7.95 3.11
CA LEU A 288 -16.32 -8.23 3.36
C LEU A 288 -15.62 -7.03 4.01
N PHE A 289 -15.82 -5.81 3.51
CA PHE A 289 -15.26 -4.58 4.10
C PHE A 289 -15.71 -4.39 5.55
N LEU A 290 -17.01 -4.49 5.82
CA LEU A 290 -17.56 -4.32 7.18
C LEU A 290 -17.12 -5.44 8.13
N GLY A 291 -17.07 -6.69 7.67
CA GLY A 291 -16.56 -7.82 8.46
C GLY A 291 -15.06 -7.67 8.78
N SER A 292 -14.27 -7.21 7.81
CA SER A 292 -12.86 -6.90 7.99
C SER A 292 -12.66 -5.76 9.01
N LEU A 293 -13.44 -4.68 8.88
CA LEU A 293 -13.43 -3.58 9.83
C LEU A 293 -13.84 -4.03 11.24
N ALA A 294 -14.87 -4.89 11.35
CA ALA A 294 -15.30 -5.46 12.62
C ALA A 294 -14.22 -6.35 13.27
N LEU A 295 -13.40 -7.05 12.46
CA LEU A 295 -12.30 -7.88 12.94
C LEU A 295 -11.12 -7.05 13.47
N THR A 296 -10.91 -5.82 12.95
CA THR A 296 -9.79 -4.97 13.42
C THR A 296 -9.91 -4.64 14.90
N LEU A 297 -11.13 -4.44 15.40
CA LEU A 297 -11.32 -3.99 16.79
C LEU A 297 -10.98 -5.06 17.82
N PRO A 298 -11.50 -6.31 17.78
CA PRO A 298 -11.08 -7.36 18.70
C PRO A 298 -9.61 -7.73 18.51
N GLY A 299 -9.08 -7.71 17.27
CA GLY A 299 -7.65 -7.88 17.01
C GLY A 299 -6.81 -6.83 17.72
N PHE A 300 -7.21 -5.55 17.64
CA PHE A 300 -6.57 -4.46 18.37
C PHE A 300 -6.66 -4.63 19.88
N LEU A 301 -7.84 -4.94 20.41
CA LEU A 301 -8.04 -5.10 21.86
C LEU A 301 -7.17 -6.23 22.42
N LEU A 302 -7.06 -7.33 21.68
CA LEU A 302 -6.18 -8.44 22.07
C LEU A 302 -4.71 -8.04 21.96
N TYR A 303 -4.28 -7.37 20.89
CA TYR A 303 -2.92 -6.89 20.70
C TYR A 303 -2.49 -5.91 21.77
N TRP A 304 -3.34 -4.92 22.08
CA TRP A 304 -3.06 -3.83 22.99
C TRP A 304 -3.22 -4.18 24.47
N GLY A 305 -4.22 -5.05 24.77
CA GLY A 305 -4.64 -5.33 26.17
C GLY A 305 -4.11 -6.64 26.73
N ALA A 306 -3.53 -7.52 25.90
CA ALA A 306 -3.00 -8.79 26.36
C ALA A 306 -1.81 -8.58 27.31
N ARG A 307 -1.78 -9.37 28.39
CA ARG A 307 -0.65 -9.42 29.34
C ARG A 307 0.41 -10.46 28.97
N GLN A 308 0.09 -11.34 28.04
CA GLN A 308 0.98 -12.38 27.54
C GLN A 308 1.44 -12.06 26.11
N PRO A 309 2.75 -12.10 25.83
CA PRO A 309 3.29 -11.77 24.51
C PRO A 309 2.64 -12.57 23.38
N THR A 310 2.42 -13.87 23.58
CA THR A 310 1.79 -14.75 22.56
C THR A 310 0.39 -14.27 22.17
N LEU A 311 -0.44 -13.89 23.15
CA LEU A 311 -1.78 -13.35 22.90
C LEU A 311 -1.73 -12.00 22.18
N SER A 312 -0.77 -11.16 22.52
CA SER A 312 -0.55 -9.89 21.83
C SER A 312 -0.17 -10.11 20.36
N VAL A 313 0.70 -11.09 20.06
CA VAL A 313 1.07 -11.45 18.69
C VAL A 313 -0.12 -12.02 17.91
N VAL A 314 -0.93 -12.88 18.54
CA VAL A 314 -2.19 -13.37 17.94
C VAL A 314 -3.14 -12.21 17.67
N GLY A 315 -3.24 -11.25 18.58
CA GLY A 315 -4.01 -10.03 18.38
C GLY A 315 -3.51 -9.21 17.20
N LEU A 316 -2.20 -9.05 17.09
CA LEU A 316 -1.55 -8.35 15.96
C LEU A 316 -1.82 -9.04 14.63
N PHE A 317 -1.80 -10.38 14.60
CA PHE A 317 -2.17 -11.17 13.43
C PHE A 317 -3.65 -10.98 13.07
N ALA A 318 -4.56 -11.06 14.04
CA ALA A 318 -5.99 -10.83 13.82
C ALA A 318 -6.27 -9.40 13.32
N LEU A 319 -5.61 -8.40 13.91
CA LEU A 319 -5.65 -7.00 13.47
C LEU A 319 -5.20 -6.87 12.00
N GLY A 320 -4.08 -7.49 11.65
CA GLY A 320 -3.55 -7.51 10.28
C GLY A 320 -4.50 -8.17 9.28
N LEU A 321 -5.16 -9.30 9.63
CA LEU A 321 -6.19 -9.92 8.81
C LEU A 321 -7.37 -8.99 8.56
N GLY A 322 -7.82 -8.26 9.59
CA GLY A 322 -8.86 -7.26 9.47
C GLY A 322 -8.45 -6.12 8.51
N ILE A 323 -7.23 -5.60 8.65
CA ILE A 323 -6.73 -4.48 7.83
C ILE A 323 -6.52 -4.89 6.37
N ALA A 324 -6.09 -6.12 6.11
CA ALA A 324 -5.63 -6.58 4.80
C ALA A 324 -6.61 -6.31 3.65
N GLN A 325 -7.92 -6.40 3.91
CA GLN A 325 -8.97 -6.25 2.90
C GLN A 325 -9.44 -4.80 2.73
N LEU A 326 -9.18 -3.92 3.71
CA LEU A 326 -9.82 -2.61 3.77
C LEU A 326 -9.39 -1.71 2.60
N TYR A 327 -8.08 -1.63 2.33
CA TYR A 327 -7.55 -0.76 1.25
C TYR A 327 -8.05 -1.18 -0.14
N PRO A 328 -7.88 -2.43 -0.62
CA PRO A 328 -8.30 -2.80 -1.96
C PRO A 328 -9.80 -2.68 -2.17
N LEU A 329 -10.61 -2.95 -1.13
CA LEU A 329 -12.06 -2.79 -1.22
C LEU A 329 -12.47 -1.32 -1.24
N ALA A 330 -11.91 -0.48 -0.37
CA ALA A 330 -12.20 0.96 -0.34
C ALA A 330 -11.80 1.62 -1.67
N LEU A 331 -10.63 1.25 -2.23
CA LEU A 331 -10.18 1.74 -3.54
C LEU A 331 -11.14 1.30 -4.66
N GLY A 332 -11.59 0.05 -4.63
CA GLY A 332 -12.58 -0.46 -5.58
C GLY A 332 -13.89 0.32 -5.54
N PHE A 333 -14.40 0.67 -4.36
CA PHE A 333 -15.59 1.51 -4.20
C PHE A 333 -15.34 2.95 -4.70
N ALA A 334 -14.21 3.55 -4.35
CA ALA A 334 -13.85 4.91 -4.78
C ALA A 334 -13.77 5.02 -6.31
N ILE A 335 -13.08 4.08 -6.97
CA ILE A 335 -13.00 4.03 -8.43
C ILE A 335 -14.36 3.73 -9.05
N GLY A 336 -15.14 2.83 -8.44
CA GLY A 336 -16.47 2.45 -8.93
C GLY A 336 -17.44 3.63 -8.99
N VAL A 337 -17.42 4.52 -8.00
CA VAL A 337 -18.30 5.71 -7.95
C VAL A 337 -17.84 6.82 -8.89
N ALA A 338 -16.55 6.83 -9.25
CA ALA A 338 -15.98 7.82 -10.17
C ALA A 338 -16.33 7.55 -11.64
N GLY A 339 -16.75 6.35 -12.01
CA GLY A 339 -17.18 5.98 -13.35
C GLY A 339 -16.11 6.29 -14.41
N LYS A 340 -16.43 7.21 -15.35
CA LYS A 340 -15.52 7.62 -16.44
C LYS A 340 -14.27 8.38 -15.96
N LEU A 341 -14.25 8.85 -14.71
CA LEU A 341 -13.12 9.55 -14.08
C LEU A 341 -12.23 8.62 -13.25
N GLY A 342 -12.24 7.31 -13.52
CA GLY A 342 -11.50 6.29 -12.77
C GLY A 342 -10.01 6.57 -12.65
N ASP A 343 -9.35 7.05 -13.70
CA ASP A 343 -7.91 7.38 -13.66
C ASP A 343 -7.62 8.57 -12.73
N ALA A 344 -8.45 9.63 -12.80
CA ALA A 344 -8.33 10.78 -11.91
C ALA A 344 -8.64 10.40 -10.44
N ALA A 345 -9.58 9.49 -10.23
CA ALA A 345 -9.90 8.93 -8.92
C ALA A 345 -8.73 8.13 -8.35
N SER A 346 -8.10 7.27 -9.17
CA SER A 346 -6.93 6.48 -8.78
C SER A 346 -5.74 7.36 -8.41
N ALA A 347 -5.44 8.39 -9.21
CA ALA A 347 -4.37 9.34 -8.91
C ALA A 347 -4.59 10.07 -7.57
N ARG A 348 -5.83 10.51 -7.30
CA ARG A 348 -6.17 11.17 -6.02
C ARG A 348 -6.20 10.19 -4.84
N ALA A 349 -6.55 8.92 -5.06
CA ALA A 349 -6.45 7.88 -4.04
C ALA A 349 -4.99 7.63 -3.63
N SER A 350 -4.06 7.66 -4.59
CA SER A 350 -2.62 7.59 -4.30
C SER A 350 -2.15 8.77 -3.45
N LEU A 351 -2.73 9.96 -3.65
CA LEU A 351 -2.44 11.13 -2.79
C LEU A 351 -2.94 10.90 -1.35
N ALA A 352 -4.13 10.28 -1.15
CA ALA A 352 -4.60 9.91 0.18
C ALA A 352 -3.58 8.99 0.89
N SER A 353 -3.06 8.00 0.14
CA SER A 353 -2.05 7.08 0.64
C SER A 353 -0.77 7.82 1.07
N GLY A 354 -0.24 8.67 0.20
CA GLY A 354 0.97 9.44 0.48
C GLY A 354 0.81 10.35 1.71
N VAL A 355 -0.31 11.06 1.81
CA VAL A 355 -0.59 11.95 2.95
C VAL A 355 -0.77 11.16 4.24
N ALA A 356 -1.47 10.02 4.21
CA ALA A 356 -1.67 9.18 5.38
C ALA A 356 -0.34 8.60 5.90
N ILE A 357 0.49 8.06 5.00
CA ILE A 357 1.81 7.49 5.34
C ILE A 357 2.75 8.57 5.88
N LEU A 358 2.69 9.78 5.29
CA LEU A 358 3.50 10.90 5.74
C LEU A 358 3.09 11.41 7.13
N SER A 359 1.80 11.62 7.36
CA SER A 359 1.33 12.37 8.52
C SER A 359 1.00 11.51 9.74
N MET A 360 0.36 10.35 9.55
CA MET A 360 -0.24 9.64 10.67
C MET A 360 0.75 8.91 11.58
N PRO A 361 1.87 8.32 11.09
CA PRO A 361 2.91 7.83 11.99
C PRO A 361 3.57 8.94 12.82
N MET A 362 3.70 10.16 12.26
CA MET A 362 4.20 11.33 13.00
C MET A 362 3.21 11.79 14.08
N VAL A 363 1.90 11.77 13.77
CA VAL A 363 0.85 12.09 14.75
C VAL A 363 0.88 11.08 15.89
N LEU A 364 0.99 9.77 15.58
CA LEU A 364 1.12 8.74 16.61
C LEU A 364 2.40 8.95 17.45
N GLY A 365 3.53 9.24 16.80
CA GLY A 365 4.80 9.55 17.48
C GLY A 365 4.69 10.75 18.42
N ALA A 366 4.06 11.84 17.98
CA ALA A 366 3.83 13.02 18.80
C ALA A 366 2.89 12.73 20.00
N LEU A 367 1.85 11.91 19.78
CA LEU A 367 0.99 11.44 20.86
C LEU A 367 1.75 10.54 21.84
N ALA A 368 2.67 9.69 21.33
CA ALA A 368 3.49 8.83 22.16
C ALA A 368 4.45 9.61 23.06
N ASP A 369 5.04 10.69 22.56
CA ASP A 369 5.87 11.60 23.36
C ASP A 369 5.03 12.30 24.47
N ALA A 370 3.77 12.67 24.17
CA ALA A 370 2.91 13.40 25.10
C ALA A 370 2.22 12.51 26.14
N THR A 371 1.81 11.28 25.75
CA THR A 371 0.91 10.44 26.57
C THR A 371 1.46 9.05 26.88
N GLY A 372 2.59 8.70 26.29
CA GLY A 372 3.16 7.36 26.26
C GLY A 372 2.63 6.51 25.12
N LEU A 373 3.47 5.60 24.64
CA LEU A 373 3.21 4.80 23.42
C LEU A 373 1.92 3.96 23.51
N GLN A 374 1.66 3.34 24.66
CA GLN A 374 0.48 2.51 24.85
C GLN A 374 -0.83 3.31 24.70
N ARG A 375 -0.89 4.54 25.24
CA ARG A 375 -2.06 5.42 25.06
C ARG A 375 -2.16 5.97 23.65
N ALA A 376 -1.05 6.30 23.03
CA ALA A 376 -1.02 6.77 21.66
C ALA A 376 -1.61 5.75 20.66
N CYS A 377 -1.47 4.45 20.94
CA CYS A 377 -2.07 3.37 20.14
C CYS A 377 -3.61 3.40 20.11
N LEU A 378 -4.29 4.13 21.01
CA LEU A 378 -5.74 4.35 20.93
C LEU A 378 -6.14 5.15 19.68
N LEU A 379 -5.18 5.73 18.97
CA LEU A 379 -5.39 6.26 17.63
C LEU A 379 -5.88 5.18 16.64
N LEU A 380 -5.46 3.92 16.79
CA LEU A 380 -5.84 2.82 15.88
C LEU A 380 -7.36 2.52 15.90
N PRO A 381 -8.01 2.30 17.07
CA PRO A 381 -9.47 2.15 17.10
C PRO A 381 -10.21 3.42 16.70
N ALA A 382 -9.66 4.62 16.96
CA ALA A 382 -10.24 5.87 16.48
C ALA A 382 -10.25 5.94 14.93
N LEU A 383 -9.15 5.56 14.28
CA LEU A 383 -9.05 5.46 12.81
C LEU A 383 -10.00 4.38 12.25
N THR A 384 -10.14 3.25 12.97
CA THR A 384 -11.09 2.19 12.60
C THR A 384 -12.53 2.73 12.62
N GLY A 385 -12.92 3.42 13.68
CA GLY A 385 -14.25 4.05 13.80
C GLY A 385 -14.47 5.13 12.73
N ALA A 386 -13.50 6.01 12.53
CA ALA A 386 -13.55 7.05 11.49
C ALA A 386 -13.68 6.44 10.08
N SER A 387 -12.94 5.37 9.78
CA SER A 387 -13.07 4.62 8.51
C SER A 387 -14.50 4.09 8.30
N GLY A 388 -15.10 3.51 9.34
CA GLY A 388 -16.47 3.02 9.30
C GLY A 388 -17.49 4.13 9.06
N LEU A 389 -17.33 5.26 9.73
CA LEU A 389 -18.21 6.44 9.57
C LEU A 389 -18.10 7.04 8.16
N CYS A 390 -16.87 7.23 7.68
CA CYS A 390 -16.62 7.72 6.32
C CYS A 390 -17.20 6.78 5.25
N PHE A 391 -17.05 5.47 5.43
CA PHE A 391 -17.61 4.46 4.55
C PHE A 391 -19.16 4.51 4.55
N ALA A 392 -19.79 4.61 5.72
CA ALA A 392 -21.24 4.72 5.85
C ALA A 392 -21.76 6.01 5.18
N ALA A 393 -21.06 7.14 5.37
CA ALA A 393 -21.38 8.40 4.70
C ALA A 393 -21.26 8.29 3.16
N ALA A 394 -20.21 7.64 2.66
CA ALA A 394 -20.04 7.40 1.24
C ALA A 394 -21.20 6.60 0.65
N ARG A 395 -21.63 5.53 1.32
CA ARG A 395 -22.77 4.70 0.90
C ARG A 395 -24.10 5.48 0.94
N ALA A 396 -24.29 6.34 1.93
CA ALA A 396 -25.49 7.20 2.00
C ALA A 396 -25.54 8.20 0.83
N LEU A 397 -24.39 8.82 0.50
CA LEU A 397 -24.28 9.74 -0.64
C LEU A 397 -24.51 9.03 -1.99
N GLU A 398 -23.98 7.81 -2.17
CA GLU A 398 -24.26 7.00 -3.36
C GLU A 398 -25.77 6.73 -3.55
N ARG A 399 -26.47 6.36 -2.48
CA ARG A 399 -27.91 6.07 -2.51
C ARG A 399 -28.70 7.30 -2.92
N ARG A 400 -28.37 8.48 -2.35
CA ARG A 400 -29.02 9.76 -2.69
C ARG A 400 -28.79 10.15 -4.16
N GLY A 401 -27.58 9.97 -4.67
CA GLY A 401 -27.27 10.28 -6.08
C GLY A 401 -28.02 9.39 -7.08
N ARG A 402 -28.23 8.10 -6.74
CA ARG A 402 -29.04 7.18 -7.59
C ARG A 402 -30.52 7.51 -7.55
N GLY A 403 -31.06 7.99 -6.44
CA GLY A 403 -32.47 8.40 -6.32
C GLY A 403 -32.80 9.65 -7.15
N GLN A 404 -31.84 10.57 -7.30
CA GLN A 404 -32.03 11.79 -8.09
C GLN A 404 -31.94 11.55 -9.61
N SER A 405 -31.18 10.57 -10.06
CA SER A 405 -31.07 10.22 -11.48
C SER A 405 -32.21 9.34 -12.01
N GLY A 406 -32.98 8.71 -11.13
CA GLY A 406 -34.17 7.89 -11.47
C GLY A 406 -35.48 8.65 -11.52
N GLY A 407 -35.52 9.94 -11.17
CA GLY A 407 -36.71 10.72 -10.95
C GLY A 407 -37.11 11.72 -12.05
N THR A 408 -36.63 11.60 -13.29
CA THR A 408 -37.12 12.41 -14.38
C THR A 408 -38.18 11.59 -15.17
N PRO A 409 -39.50 11.79 -14.92
CA PRO A 409 -40.51 11.16 -15.77
C PRO A 409 -40.41 11.85 -17.14
N ALA A 410 -40.35 11.02 -18.18
CA ALA A 410 -40.52 11.47 -19.56
C ALA A 410 -41.81 12.31 -19.62
N ARG A 411 -41.71 13.61 -19.75
CA ARG A 411 -42.83 14.45 -20.14
C ARG A 411 -43.27 13.98 -21.52
N GLU A 412 -44.29 13.15 -21.53
CA GLU A 412 -45.10 12.92 -22.74
C GLU A 412 -45.64 14.25 -23.20
N THR A 413 -45.06 14.82 -24.20
CA THR A 413 -45.68 15.86 -25.01
C THR A 413 -46.79 15.20 -25.84
N ARG A 414 -47.98 15.06 -25.26
CA ARG A 414 -49.21 14.99 -26.07
C ARG A 414 -49.29 16.34 -26.83
N ARG A 415 -49.04 16.30 -28.11
CA ARG A 415 -49.53 17.27 -29.06
C ARG A 415 -50.75 16.67 -29.74
N SER A 416 -51.89 17.28 -29.49
CA SER A 416 -53.17 17.23 -30.19
C SER A 416 -52.99 17.62 -31.68
#